data_4b78694ba8d53330d9633396e7aa00b3
#
_entry.id   4b78694ba8d53330d9633396e7aa00b3
#
_cell.length_a   1.000
_cell.length_b   1.000
_cell.length_c   1.000
_cell.angle_alpha   90.00
_cell.angle_beta   90.00
_cell.angle_gamma   90.00
#
_symmetry.space_group_name_H-M   'P 1'
#
loop_
_entity.id
_entity.type
_entity.pdbx_description
1 polymer ?
#
loop_
_entity_poly.entity_id
_entity_poly.type
_entity_poly.pdbx_seq_one_letter_code
_entity_poly.pdbx_strand_id
1 'polypeptide(L)'
;MQSFSQYISGIFTALKSLLKGMGVTWKELWTKKVTMEYPENRETLVISDRWRSELIMPHDENNEHACTACGICMINCPNDTIKVTSYTVETEEGKKKKVLDKHVWDYGSCTFCNLCVITCPSDAIIFNNDFEGAVFDRSKLVHQLNKEGSKLRDKKK
;
A
#
# COMPACT_ATOMS: atom_id res chain seq x y z
N MET A 1 20.64 -14.97 61.91
CA MET A 1 20.75 -16.34 61.34
C MET A 1 19.35 -16.76 60.91
N GLN A 2 19.12 -16.97 59.61
CA GLN A 2 17.82 -17.49 59.16
C GLN A 2 17.65 -18.93 59.67
N SER A 3 16.47 -19.23 60.25
CA SER A 3 16.16 -20.56 60.72
C SER A 3 16.15 -21.55 59.54
N PHE A 4 16.67 -22.76 59.74
CA PHE A 4 16.66 -23.83 58.72
C PHE A 4 15.25 -24.05 58.13
N SER A 5 14.22 -23.90 58.94
CA SER A 5 12.81 -23.96 58.49
C SER A 5 12.45 -22.87 57.47
N GLN A 6 12.98 -21.62 57.66
CA GLN A 6 12.74 -20.53 56.68
C GLN A 6 13.44 -20.79 55.35
N TYR A 7 14.61 -21.39 55.36
CA TYR A 7 15.34 -21.75 54.17
C TYR A 7 14.56 -22.82 53.33
N ILE A 8 14.10 -23.88 54.01
CA ILE A 8 13.31 -24.94 53.35
C ILE A 8 11.98 -24.39 52.80
N SER A 9 11.28 -23.56 53.57
CA SER A 9 10.05 -22.87 53.10
C SER A 9 10.32 -22.00 51.88
N GLY A 10 11.47 -21.31 51.85
CA GLY A 10 11.91 -20.50 50.69
C GLY A 10 12.09 -21.34 49.44
N ILE A 11 12.72 -22.51 49.56
CA ILE A 11 12.89 -23.45 48.40
C ILE A 11 11.54 -23.89 47.85
N PHE A 12 10.60 -24.30 48.70
CA PHE A 12 9.27 -24.71 48.28
C PHE A 12 8.51 -23.59 47.57
N THR A 13 8.61 -22.38 48.09
CA THR A 13 7.97 -21.19 47.49
C THR A 13 8.57 -20.90 46.11
N ALA A 14 9.89 -20.94 45.99
CA ALA A 14 10.60 -20.73 44.73
C ALA A 14 10.22 -21.80 43.70
N LEU A 15 10.20 -23.08 44.09
CA LEU A 15 9.81 -24.19 43.22
C LEU A 15 8.37 -24.06 42.74
N LYS A 16 7.44 -23.72 43.64
CA LYS A 16 6.04 -23.48 43.30
C LYS A 16 5.89 -22.32 42.32
N SER A 17 6.62 -21.24 42.52
CA SER A 17 6.63 -20.07 41.62
C SER A 17 7.13 -20.44 40.21
N LEU A 18 8.24 -21.21 40.16
CA LEU A 18 8.80 -21.70 38.90
C LEU A 18 7.81 -22.58 38.14
N LEU A 19 7.20 -23.57 38.82
CA LEU A 19 6.21 -24.47 38.19
C LEU A 19 4.99 -23.70 37.71
N LYS A 20 4.55 -22.67 38.43
CA LYS A 20 3.45 -21.82 38.02
C LYS A 20 3.82 -21.03 36.73
N GLY A 21 5.03 -20.48 36.65
CA GLY A 21 5.52 -19.78 35.46
C GLY A 21 5.63 -20.71 34.26
N MET A 22 6.20 -21.90 34.47
CA MET A 22 6.26 -22.94 33.41
C MET A 22 4.87 -23.36 32.92
N GLY A 23 3.88 -23.44 33.81
CA GLY A 23 2.50 -23.76 33.43
C GLY A 23 1.86 -22.71 32.53
N VAL A 24 2.22 -21.43 32.67
CA VAL A 24 1.75 -20.37 31.76
C VAL A 24 2.36 -20.55 30.38
N THR A 25 3.66 -20.72 30.28
CA THR A 25 4.32 -20.92 28.98
C THR A 25 3.89 -22.22 28.30
N TRP A 26 3.66 -23.28 29.08
CA TRP A 26 3.09 -24.53 28.58
C TRP A 26 1.70 -24.35 27.98
N LYS A 27 0.84 -23.55 28.61
CA LYS A 27 -0.47 -23.21 28.07
C LYS A 27 -0.37 -22.44 26.77
N GLU A 28 0.54 -21.45 26.68
CA GLU A 28 0.76 -20.67 25.45
C GLU A 28 1.25 -21.54 24.28
N LEU A 29 2.00 -22.60 24.54
CA LEU A 29 2.43 -23.52 23.50
C LEU A 29 1.28 -24.17 22.73
N TRP A 30 0.13 -24.39 23.41
CA TRP A 30 -1.07 -25.01 22.84
C TRP A 30 -2.12 -24.00 22.39
N THR A 31 -1.92 -22.70 22.60
CA THR A 31 -2.83 -21.67 22.09
C THR A 31 -2.68 -21.50 20.59
N LYS A 32 -3.77 -21.15 19.92
CA LYS A 32 -3.74 -20.85 18.49
C LYS A 32 -2.84 -19.65 18.25
N LYS A 33 -1.90 -19.76 17.30
CA LYS A 33 -1.02 -18.68 16.88
C LYS A 33 -1.82 -17.50 16.35
N VAL A 34 -1.47 -16.29 16.79
CA VAL A 34 -2.07 -15.02 16.34
C VAL A 34 -1.23 -14.37 15.24
N THR A 35 0.01 -14.83 15.06
CA THR A 35 0.94 -14.32 14.05
C THR A 35 0.47 -14.65 12.64
N MET A 36 0.61 -13.69 11.73
CA MET A 36 0.40 -13.92 10.30
C MET A 36 1.62 -14.65 9.73
N GLU A 37 1.39 -15.81 9.16
CA GLU A 37 2.44 -16.65 8.56
C GLU A 37 2.51 -16.34 7.05
N TYR A 38 3.08 -15.19 6.71
CA TYR A 38 3.34 -14.85 5.32
C TYR A 38 4.67 -15.53 4.86
N PRO A 39 4.74 -16.15 3.67
CA PRO A 39 3.76 -16.13 2.57
C PRO A 39 2.69 -17.25 2.56
N GLU A 40 2.67 -18.15 3.55
CA GLU A 40 1.79 -19.33 3.55
C GLU A 40 0.31 -18.96 3.58
N ASN A 41 -0.05 -17.87 4.23
CA ASN A 41 -1.43 -17.36 4.32
C ASN A 41 -1.82 -16.34 3.24
N ARG A 42 -1.05 -16.23 2.17
CA ARG A 42 -1.23 -15.23 1.11
C ARG A 42 -2.66 -15.18 0.55
N GLU A 43 -3.27 -16.33 0.31
CA GLU A 43 -4.62 -16.44 -0.24
C GLU A 43 -5.72 -16.02 0.75
N THR A 44 -5.44 -16.11 2.05
CA THR A 44 -6.40 -15.79 3.11
C THR A 44 -6.12 -14.46 3.80
N LEU A 45 -5.07 -13.75 3.34
CA LEU A 45 -4.64 -12.49 3.93
C LEU A 45 -5.66 -11.39 3.67
N VAL A 46 -6.28 -10.90 4.73
CA VAL A 46 -7.17 -9.74 4.67
C VAL A 46 -6.37 -8.48 4.95
N ILE A 47 -6.21 -7.66 3.93
CA ILE A 47 -5.53 -6.36 4.04
C ILE A 47 -6.58 -5.30 4.36
N SER A 48 -6.24 -4.37 5.26
CA SER A 48 -7.14 -3.26 5.62
C SER A 48 -7.40 -2.35 4.42
N ASP A 49 -8.64 -1.85 4.26
CA ASP A 49 -9.02 -0.88 3.23
C ASP A 49 -8.22 0.44 3.29
N ARG A 50 -7.58 0.69 4.45
CA ARG A 50 -6.72 1.86 4.65
C ARG A 50 -5.28 1.64 4.17
N TRP A 51 -4.94 0.44 3.75
CA TRP A 51 -3.63 0.13 3.20
C TRP A 51 -3.43 0.86 1.88
N ARG A 52 -2.23 1.37 1.68
CA ARG A 52 -1.84 2.09 0.46
C ARG A 52 -0.56 1.46 -0.05
N SER A 53 -0.66 0.84 -1.18
CA SER A 53 0.48 0.16 -1.77
C SER A 53 0.78 0.68 -3.17
N GLU A 54 0.32 0.06 -4.20
CA GLU A 54 0.59 0.48 -5.57
C GLU A 54 -0.41 1.55 -6.03
N LEU A 55 0.10 2.63 -6.63
CA LEU A 55 -0.74 3.64 -7.28
C LEU A 55 -1.16 3.13 -8.65
N ILE A 56 -2.44 3.07 -8.90
CA ILE A 56 -3.00 2.62 -10.17
C ILE A 56 -3.93 3.65 -10.77
N MET A 57 -4.05 3.62 -12.09
CA MET A 57 -5.06 4.35 -12.84
C MET A 57 -6.11 3.35 -13.34
N PRO A 58 -7.32 3.33 -12.78
CA PRO A 58 -8.39 2.46 -13.25
C PRO A 58 -8.75 2.75 -14.70
N HIS A 59 -8.86 1.69 -15.50
CA HIS A 59 -9.32 1.75 -16.87
C HIS A 59 -10.59 0.92 -17.00
N ASP A 60 -11.53 1.42 -17.79
CA ASP A 60 -12.75 0.69 -18.13
C ASP A 60 -12.48 -0.42 -19.17
N GLU A 61 -13.48 -1.22 -19.48
CA GLU A 61 -13.40 -2.29 -20.49
C GLU A 61 -12.97 -1.77 -21.88
N ASN A 62 -13.29 -0.52 -22.19
CA ASN A 62 -12.91 0.17 -23.42
C ASN A 62 -11.52 0.80 -23.39
N ASN A 63 -10.71 0.52 -22.36
CA ASN A 63 -9.41 1.14 -22.11
C ASN A 63 -9.50 2.68 -21.94
N GLU A 64 -10.56 3.16 -21.29
CA GLU A 64 -10.75 4.58 -21.01
C GLU A 64 -10.38 4.89 -19.55
N HIS A 65 -9.74 6.05 -19.34
CA HIS A 65 -9.35 6.55 -18.03
C HIS A 65 -10.01 7.90 -17.71
N ALA A 66 -10.06 8.29 -16.43
CA ALA A 66 -10.64 9.55 -16.01
C ALA A 66 -9.64 10.72 -15.95
N CYS A 67 -8.35 10.49 -16.23
CA CYS A 67 -7.29 11.48 -16.07
C CYS A 67 -7.36 12.58 -17.15
N THR A 68 -7.52 13.83 -16.73
CA THR A 68 -7.57 15.03 -17.60
C THR A 68 -6.21 15.64 -17.87
N ALA A 69 -5.12 15.01 -17.45
CA ALA A 69 -3.74 15.50 -17.56
C ALA A 69 -3.53 16.93 -16.97
N CYS A 70 -4.24 17.25 -15.88
CA CYS A 70 -4.17 18.58 -15.24
C CYS A 70 -2.85 18.85 -14.50
N GLY A 71 -2.10 17.80 -14.11
CA GLY A 71 -0.80 17.91 -13.43
C GLY A 71 -0.86 18.21 -11.93
N ILE A 72 -2.04 18.33 -11.32
CA ILE A 72 -2.19 18.64 -9.89
C ILE A 72 -1.51 17.61 -9.00
N CYS A 73 -1.62 16.32 -9.35
CA CYS A 73 -0.96 15.24 -8.62
C CYS A 73 0.59 15.36 -8.63
N MET A 74 1.17 15.86 -9.73
CA MET A 74 2.60 16.12 -9.84
C MET A 74 3.03 17.29 -8.96
N ILE A 75 2.27 18.39 -8.95
CA ILE A 75 2.59 19.61 -8.17
C ILE A 75 2.47 19.35 -6.66
N ASN A 76 1.48 18.54 -6.25
CA ASN A 76 1.23 18.24 -4.84
C ASN A 76 2.08 17.08 -4.29
N CYS A 77 2.91 16.46 -5.12
CA CYS A 77 3.77 15.38 -4.66
C CYS A 77 4.99 15.92 -3.91
N PRO A 78 5.17 15.64 -2.61
CA PRO A 78 6.29 16.18 -1.83
C PRO A 78 7.65 15.62 -2.29
N ASN A 79 7.68 14.45 -2.92
CA ASN A 79 8.89 13.76 -3.35
C ASN A 79 9.10 13.79 -4.86
N ASP A 80 8.29 14.52 -5.62
CA ASP A 80 8.35 14.60 -7.09
C ASP A 80 8.35 13.21 -7.78
N THR A 81 7.61 12.26 -7.24
CA THR A 81 7.56 10.88 -7.74
C THR A 81 6.62 10.69 -8.93
N ILE A 82 5.79 11.69 -9.22
CA ILE A 82 4.81 11.64 -10.30
C ILE A 82 5.22 12.59 -11.42
N LYS A 83 5.23 12.09 -12.65
CA LYS A 83 5.48 12.90 -13.86
C LYS A 83 4.33 12.69 -14.85
N VAL A 84 3.69 13.79 -15.22
CA VAL A 84 2.58 13.79 -16.17
C VAL A 84 2.99 14.55 -17.42
N THR A 85 3.06 13.85 -18.53
CA THR A 85 3.26 14.43 -19.87
C THR A 85 1.93 14.49 -20.61
N SER A 86 1.69 15.62 -21.28
CA SER A 86 0.47 15.83 -22.05
C SER A 86 0.77 16.54 -23.35
N TYR A 87 -0.01 16.26 -24.38
CA TYR A 87 0.01 16.99 -25.64
C TYR A 87 -1.35 17.63 -25.90
N THR A 88 -1.36 18.65 -26.73
CA THR A 88 -2.59 19.37 -27.05
C THR A 88 -3.06 18.98 -28.43
N VAL A 89 -4.30 18.54 -28.52
CA VAL A 89 -4.97 18.22 -29.79
C VAL A 89 -6.01 19.32 -30.06
N GLU A 90 -6.04 19.82 -31.30
CA GLU A 90 -7.09 20.72 -31.74
C GLU A 90 -8.29 19.86 -32.20
N THR A 91 -9.44 20.05 -31.58
CA THR A 91 -10.68 19.39 -31.97
C THR A 91 -11.28 20.14 -33.16
N GLU A 92 -12.06 19.49 -34.01
CA GLU A 92 -12.72 20.04 -35.19
C GLU A 92 -13.52 21.32 -34.90
N GLU A 93 -13.89 21.55 -33.65
CA GLU A 93 -14.55 22.76 -33.16
C GLU A 93 -13.58 23.92 -32.80
N GLY A 94 -12.28 23.81 -33.09
CA GLY A 94 -11.27 24.81 -32.75
C GLY A 94 -10.91 24.92 -31.26
N LYS A 95 -11.39 23.97 -30.43
CA LYS A 95 -11.07 23.91 -29.00
C LYS A 95 -9.80 23.10 -28.78
N LYS A 96 -8.85 23.65 -28.02
CA LYS A 96 -7.64 22.96 -27.60
C LYS A 96 -7.96 22.03 -26.45
N LYS A 97 -7.84 20.71 -26.63
CA LYS A 97 -8.00 19.68 -25.57
C LYS A 97 -6.64 19.12 -25.20
N LYS A 98 -6.31 19.12 -23.90
CA LYS A 98 -5.14 18.41 -23.40
C LYS A 98 -5.44 16.92 -23.36
N VAL A 99 -4.54 16.13 -23.86
CA VAL A 99 -4.61 14.67 -23.86
C VAL A 99 -3.40 14.14 -23.10
N LEU A 100 -3.63 13.15 -22.25
CA LEU A 100 -2.58 12.48 -21.50
C LEU A 100 -1.69 11.68 -22.48
N ASP A 101 -0.38 11.93 -22.41
CA ASP A 101 0.61 11.10 -23.11
C ASP A 101 1.11 10.00 -22.16
N LYS A 102 1.79 10.39 -21.09
CA LYS A 102 2.32 9.46 -20.09
C LYS A 102 2.07 9.97 -18.68
N HIS A 103 1.63 9.05 -17.83
CA HIS A 103 1.54 9.25 -16.39
C HIS A 103 2.50 8.26 -15.73
N VAL A 104 3.65 8.77 -15.30
CA VAL A 104 4.71 7.94 -14.73
C VAL A 104 4.77 8.16 -13.23
N TRP A 105 4.92 7.10 -12.48
CA TRP A 105 5.03 7.09 -11.03
C TRP A 105 6.23 6.25 -10.57
N ASP A 106 7.07 6.81 -9.72
CA ASP A 106 8.19 6.12 -9.08
C ASP A 106 7.77 5.54 -7.73
N TYR A 107 7.50 4.23 -7.73
CA TYR A 107 7.16 3.45 -6.54
C TYR A 107 8.26 3.54 -5.47
N GLY A 108 9.52 3.47 -5.87
CA GLY A 108 10.65 3.39 -4.96
C GLY A 108 10.96 4.68 -4.18
N SER A 109 10.44 5.83 -4.60
CA SER A 109 10.61 7.12 -3.92
C SER A 109 9.30 7.63 -3.30
N CYS A 110 8.20 6.91 -3.48
CA CYS A 110 6.89 7.31 -2.98
C CYS A 110 6.76 7.13 -1.47
N THR A 111 6.19 8.10 -0.76
CA THR A 111 5.90 8.05 0.68
C THR A 111 4.46 7.60 0.99
N PHE A 112 3.68 7.23 0.00
CA PHE A 112 2.29 6.77 0.15
C PHE A 112 1.39 7.72 0.95
N CYS A 113 1.66 9.03 0.87
CA CYS A 113 0.95 10.07 1.64
C CYS A 113 -0.49 10.31 1.21
N ASN A 114 -0.91 9.79 0.04
CA ASN A 114 -2.26 9.92 -0.53
C ASN A 114 -2.64 11.32 -1.03
N LEU A 115 -1.75 12.30 -1.01
CA LEU A 115 -2.07 13.66 -1.45
C LEU A 115 -2.49 13.68 -2.93
N CYS A 116 -1.80 12.95 -3.79
CA CYS A 116 -2.11 12.87 -5.21
C CYS A 116 -3.53 12.34 -5.49
N VAL A 117 -4.02 11.39 -4.68
CA VAL A 117 -5.37 10.84 -4.81
C VAL A 117 -6.42 11.83 -4.30
N ILE A 118 -6.23 12.38 -3.08
CA ILE A 118 -7.17 13.32 -2.46
C ILE A 118 -7.33 14.61 -3.29
N THR A 119 -6.25 15.08 -3.92
CA THR A 119 -6.28 16.32 -4.70
C THR A 119 -6.66 16.12 -6.16
N CYS A 120 -6.91 14.87 -6.59
CA CYS A 120 -7.30 14.58 -7.97
C CYS A 120 -8.76 15.00 -8.22
N PRO A 121 -9.04 15.99 -9.10
CA PRO A 121 -10.40 16.48 -9.32
C PRO A 121 -11.28 15.51 -10.12
N SER A 122 -10.68 14.48 -10.70
CA SER A 122 -11.38 13.50 -11.55
C SER A 122 -11.31 12.08 -10.99
N ASP A 123 -10.81 11.90 -9.78
CA ASP A 123 -10.62 10.58 -9.13
C ASP A 123 -9.97 9.54 -10.05
N ALA A 124 -8.98 10.02 -10.83
CA ALA A 124 -8.37 9.23 -11.89
C ALA A 124 -7.34 8.23 -11.40
N ILE A 125 -6.86 8.36 -10.18
CA ILE A 125 -5.83 7.52 -9.57
C ILE A 125 -6.26 7.08 -8.18
N ILE A 126 -5.95 5.84 -7.84
CA ILE A 126 -6.24 5.24 -6.54
C ILE A 126 -5.07 4.37 -6.08
N PHE A 127 -4.94 4.14 -4.78
CA PHE A 127 -4.06 3.10 -4.27
C PHE A 127 -4.80 1.77 -4.20
N ASN A 128 -4.13 0.70 -4.64
CA ASN A 128 -4.59 -0.67 -4.46
C ASN A 128 -3.93 -1.31 -3.22
N ASN A 129 -4.27 -2.57 -2.96
CA ASN A 129 -3.74 -3.35 -1.85
C ASN A 129 -2.59 -4.27 -2.26
N ASP A 130 -2.09 -4.16 -3.48
CA ASP A 130 -1.02 -5.00 -4.02
C ASP A 130 0.33 -4.50 -3.51
N PHE A 131 0.94 -5.22 -2.57
CA PHE A 131 2.13 -4.77 -1.84
C PHE A 131 3.42 -5.51 -2.25
N GLU A 132 3.34 -6.46 -3.17
CA GLU A 132 4.49 -7.26 -3.59
C GLU A 132 5.31 -6.58 -4.68
N GLY A 133 5.87 -5.41 -4.37
CA GLY A 133 6.65 -4.60 -5.29
C GLY A 133 8.16 -4.81 -5.24
N ALA A 134 8.66 -5.93 -4.69
CA ALA A 134 10.11 -6.19 -4.62
C ALA A 134 10.68 -6.56 -5.99
N VAL A 135 11.69 -5.82 -6.43
CA VAL A 135 12.37 -6.03 -7.72
C VAL A 135 13.88 -5.91 -7.58
N PHE A 136 14.64 -6.52 -8.49
CA PHE A 136 16.11 -6.42 -8.50
C PHE A 136 16.62 -5.09 -9.04
N ASP A 137 15.96 -4.56 -10.08
CA ASP A 137 16.38 -3.34 -10.75
C ASP A 137 15.49 -2.17 -10.36
N ARG A 138 16.12 -1.05 -9.98
CA ARG A 138 15.41 0.18 -9.64
C ARG A 138 14.51 0.70 -10.77
N SER A 139 14.91 0.52 -12.02
CA SER A 139 14.11 0.94 -13.18
C SER A 139 12.72 0.32 -13.24
N LYS A 140 12.57 -0.89 -12.70
CA LYS A 140 11.28 -1.60 -12.63
C LYS A 140 10.31 -1.02 -11.60
N LEU A 141 10.79 -0.14 -10.72
CA LEU A 141 9.95 0.59 -9.76
C LEU A 141 9.30 1.83 -10.39
N VAL A 142 9.65 2.16 -11.62
CA VAL A 142 9.04 3.27 -12.35
C VAL A 142 7.91 2.71 -13.21
N HIS A 143 6.69 2.98 -12.80
CA HIS A 143 5.48 2.45 -13.43
C HIS A 143 4.83 3.50 -14.32
N GLN A 144 4.43 3.12 -15.51
CA GLN A 144 3.54 3.91 -16.35
C GLN A 144 2.10 3.51 -16.02
N LEU A 145 1.31 4.44 -15.47
CA LEU A 145 -0.04 4.15 -14.96
C LEU A 145 -1.08 4.07 -16.08
N ASN A 146 -0.92 4.86 -17.13
CA ASN A 146 -1.81 4.80 -18.28
C ASN A 146 -1.41 3.66 -19.22
N LYS A 147 -2.39 2.89 -19.66
CA LYS A 147 -2.18 1.82 -20.67
C LYS A 147 -1.94 2.42 -22.05
N GLU A 148 -1.20 1.72 -22.89
CA GLU A 148 -1.00 2.12 -24.28
C GLU A 148 -2.34 2.20 -25.01
N GLY A 149 -2.53 3.26 -25.81
CA GLY A 149 -3.77 3.49 -26.54
C GLY A 149 -4.98 3.89 -25.70
N SER A 150 -4.78 4.15 -24.40
CA SER A 150 -5.88 4.59 -23.52
C SER A 150 -6.39 5.98 -23.88
N LYS A 151 -7.71 6.19 -23.72
CA LYS A 151 -8.39 7.44 -24.04
C LYS A 151 -9.06 8.04 -22.80
N LEU A 152 -9.27 9.35 -22.82
CA LEU A 152 -10.03 10.02 -21.79
C LEU A 152 -11.51 9.63 -21.92
N ARG A 153 -12.09 9.13 -20.82
CA ARG A 153 -13.52 8.83 -20.73
C ARG A 153 -14.35 10.09 -20.98
N ASP A 154 -15.35 10.00 -21.83
CA ASP A 154 -16.33 11.07 -21.98
C ASP A 154 -17.17 11.16 -20.71
N LYS A 155 -17.27 12.37 -20.15
CA LYS A 155 -18.14 12.60 -18.98
C LYS A 155 -19.57 12.28 -19.41
N LYS A 156 -20.11 11.16 -18.93
CA LYS A 156 -21.57 10.95 -19.00
C LYS A 156 -22.22 12.12 -18.25
N LYS A 157 -23.02 12.88 -18.99
CA LYS A 157 -23.92 13.91 -18.42
C LYS A 157 -24.91 13.27 -17.47
#